data_e264c1aec6088df9ef7a9d55d0d21213
#
_entry.id   e264c1aec6088df9ef7a9d55d0d21213
#
_cell.length_a   1.000
_cell.length_b   1.000
_cell.length_c   1.000
_cell.angle_alpha   90.00
_cell.angle_beta   90.00
_cell.angle_gamma   90.00
#
_symmetry.space_group_name_H-M   'P 1'
#
loop_
_entity.id
_entity.type
_entity.pdbx_description
1 polymer ?
#
loop_
_entity_poly.entity_id
_entity_poly.type
_entity_poly.pdbx_seq_one_letter_code
_entity_poly.pdbx_strand_id
1 'polypeptide(L)'
;MSRLKVLWQYIRRNVTLGIGLGILLVLVVFTVVGFVMIDPVVDPFPLAAPASVPPTLRWCPPMEPNCENPVAYPFGTDAQGRDLFAVAVVGTWLTMYIGLLAGIVGIIIGTFLGFTSAFYGGVYDAIVSWMVDVMLTIPGLLILVVIASTLGDRAIDINGMALIIALISWRGAARVIRSQVLSMRERSYVMMARLNGMSSMGIIFRELIPNLLPYLGASLVSAVTGAIFASMGLAALGLGPLREPTLGVTIYWVINQSAFVRGLWWWGAVPITIVALIFIMLFMISIGLDELANPRVRKVR
;
A
#
# COMPACT_ATOMS: atom_id res chain seq x y z
N MET A 1 -19.87 13.34 -24.41
CA MET A 1 -18.56 12.63 -24.39
C MET A 1 -18.62 11.57 -23.31
N SER A 2 -18.21 10.30 -23.58
CA SER A 2 -18.21 9.27 -22.54
C SER A 2 -17.21 9.63 -21.43
N ARG A 3 -17.55 9.37 -20.17
CA ARG A 3 -16.68 9.63 -18.99
C ARG A 3 -15.27 9.05 -19.18
N LEU A 4 -15.14 7.94 -19.89
CA LEU A 4 -13.89 7.30 -20.28
C LEU A 4 -12.99 8.18 -21.17
N LYS A 5 -13.55 8.92 -22.14
CA LYS A 5 -12.76 9.82 -23.00
C LYS A 5 -12.17 11.00 -22.21
N VAL A 6 -12.92 11.53 -21.25
CA VAL A 6 -12.45 12.61 -20.37
C VAL A 6 -11.31 12.12 -19.46
N LEU A 7 -11.47 10.94 -18.87
CA LEU A 7 -10.44 10.32 -18.02
C LEU A 7 -9.15 10.04 -18.81
N TRP A 8 -9.28 9.46 -20.02
CA TRP A 8 -8.15 9.20 -20.91
C TRP A 8 -7.41 10.47 -21.33
N GLN A 9 -8.14 11.52 -21.68
CA GLN A 9 -7.55 12.83 -22.00
C GLN A 9 -6.81 13.42 -20.80
N TYR A 10 -7.33 13.23 -19.59
CA TYR A 10 -6.67 13.68 -18.36
C TYR A 10 -5.37 12.93 -18.12
N ILE A 11 -5.37 11.59 -18.17
CA ILE A 11 -4.18 10.76 -17.99
C ILE A 11 -3.10 11.15 -19.01
N ARG A 12 -3.47 11.34 -20.26
CA ARG A 12 -2.54 11.73 -21.32
C ARG A 12 -1.93 13.13 -21.11
N ARG A 13 -2.63 14.01 -20.42
CA ARG A 13 -2.17 15.39 -20.10
C ARG A 13 -1.36 15.46 -18.82
N ASN A 14 -1.52 14.50 -17.91
CA ASN A 14 -0.79 14.42 -16.65
C ASN A 14 0.25 13.29 -16.72
N VAL A 15 1.48 13.68 -17.10
CA VAL A 15 2.59 12.73 -17.30
C VAL A 15 2.91 11.97 -16.00
N THR A 16 2.83 12.64 -14.86
CA THR A 16 3.13 12.04 -13.54
C THR A 16 2.16 10.90 -13.23
N LEU A 17 0.84 11.16 -13.40
CA LEU A 17 -0.17 10.11 -13.23
C LEU A 17 0.01 8.99 -14.26
N GLY A 18 0.33 9.34 -15.51
CA GLY A 18 0.58 8.36 -16.56
C GLY A 18 1.73 7.41 -16.24
N ILE A 19 2.85 7.94 -15.72
CA ILE A 19 4.00 7.12 -15.28
C ILE A 19 3.59 6.23 -14.10
N GLY A 20 2.90 6.76 -13.08
CA GLY A 20 2.45 5.98 -11.93
C GLY A 20 1.54 4.83 -12.34
N LEU A 21 0.56 5.07 -13.21
CA LEU A 21 -0.32 4.03 -13.74
C LEU A 21 0.43 3.03 -14.64
N GLY A 22 1.45 3.48 -15.37
CA GLY A 22 2.31 2.62 -16.16
C GLY A 22 3.09 1.63 -15.29
N ILE A 23 3.69 2.11 -14.19
CA ILE A 23 4.39 1.24 -13.22
C ILE A 23 3.39 0.27 -12.55
N LEU A 24 2.20 0.75 -12.20
CA LEU A 24 1.13 -0.13 -11.67
C LEU A 24 0.81 -1.26 -12.64
N LEU A 25 0.63 -0.93 -13.92
CA LEU A 25 0.35 -1.93 -14.95
C LEU A 25 1.49 -2.94 -15.06
N VAL A 26 2.74 -2.49 -15.05
CA VAL A 26 3.92 -3.38 -15.09
C VAL A 26 3.93 -4.32 -13.88
N LEU A 27 3.68 -3.81 -12.67
CA LEU A 27 3.63 -4.64 -11.46
C LEU A 27 2.47 -5.64 -11.49
N VAL A 28 1.29 -5.23 -11.98
CA VAL A 28 0.14 -6.12 -12.14
C VAL A 28 0.43 -7.21 -13.17
N VAL A 29 0.99 -6.85 -14.33
CA VAL A 29 1.37 -7.83 -15.37
C VAL A 29 2.43 -8.77 -14.84
N PHE A 30 3.47 -8.26 -14.16
CA PHE A 30 4.51 -9.07 -13.51
C PHE A 30 3.90 -10.09 -12.56
N THR A 31 2.96 -9.66 -11.71
CA THR A 31 2.30 -10.54 -10.73
C THR A 31 1.41 -11.56 -11.43
N VAL A 32 0.54 -11.14 -12.36
CA VAL A 32 -0.40 -12.05 -13.06
C VAL A 32 0.34 -13.08 -13.92
N VAL A 33 1.32 -12.63 -14.71
CA VAL A 33 2.13 -13.55 -15.54
C VAL A 33 2.97 -14.46 -14.65
N GLY A 34 3.55 -13.90 -13.58
CA GLY A 34 4.32 -14.68 -12.63
C GLY A 34 3.52 -15.81 -11.99
N PHE A 35 2.28 -15.56 -11.56
CA PHE A 35 1.40 -16.61 -11.00
C PHE A 35 1.09 -17.76 -11.97
N VAL A 36 1.18 -17.52 -13.28
CA VAL A 36 1.03 -18.59 -14.29
C VAL A 36 2.31 -19.41 -14.43
N MET A 37 3.47 -18.82 -14.11
CA MET A 37 4.79 -19.43 -14.33
C MET A 37 5.32 -20.20 -13.12
N ILE A 38 4.77 -19.98 -11.92
CA ILE A 38 5.22 -20.56 -10.66
C ILE A 38 4.14 -21.43 -10.03
N ASP A 39 4.53 -22.32 -9.11
CA ASP A 39 3.62 -22.91 -8.13
C ASP A 39 3.59 -22.00 -6.88
N PRO A 40 2.52 -21.20 -6.66
CA PRO A 40 2.47 -20.24 -5.57
C PRO A 40 2.43 -20.88 -4.17
N VAL A 41 2.19 -22.19 -4.10
CA VAL A 41 2.13 -22.95 -2.84
C VAL A 41 3.47 -23.58 -2.47
N VAL A 42 4.35 -23.82 -3.45
CA VAL A 42 5.62 -24.52 -3.23
C VAL A 42 6.81 -23.59 -3.42
N ASP A 43 6.94 -22.92 -4.56
CA ASP A 43 8.15 -22.22 -4.98
C ASP A 43 8.61 -21.08 -4.04
N PRO A 44 7.72 -20.28 -3.42
CA PRO A 44 8.13 -19.20 -2.53
C PRO A 44 8.46 -19.67 -1.10
N PHE A 45 8.37 -20.98 -0.82
CA PHE A 45 8.61 -21.53 0.52
C PHE A 45 9.97 -22.20 0.64
N PRO A 46 10.46 -22.42 1.87
CA PRO A 46 11.77 -23.08 2.11
C PRO A 46 11.85 -24.47 1.49
N LEU A 47 13.04 -24.81 1.02
CA LEU A 47 13.38 -26.12 0.42
C LEU A 47 12.73 -26.41 -0.95
N ALA A 48 12.12 -25.43 -1.58
CA ALA A 48 11.58 -25.57 -2.94
C ALA A 48 12.68 -25.62 -4.01
N ALA A 49 13.84 -25.01 -3.72
CA ALA A 49 14.97 -24.88 -4.64
C ALA A 49 16.30 -25.13 -3.91
N PRO A 50 17.42 -25.31 -4.64
CA PRO A 50 18.74 -25.31 -4.05
C PRO A 50 19.06 -23.98 -3.37
N ALA A 51 19.74 -24.03 -2.21
CA ALA A 51 20.06 -22.85 -1.44
C ALA A 51 21.20 -22.03 -2.06
N SER A 52 21.08 -20.68 -2.01
CA SER A 52 22.14 -19.73 -2.36
C SER A 52 22.64 -19.81 -3.81
N VAL A 53 21.77 -20.17 -4.74
CA VAL A 53 22.09 -20.15 -6.18
C VAL A 53 22.01 -18.71 -6.69
N PRO A 54 23.06 -18.20 -7.38
CA PRO A 54 23.00 -16.87 -7.99
C PRO A 54 22.00 -16.82 -9.15
N PRO A 55 21.56 -15.62 -9.57
CA PRO A 55 20.70 -15.45 -10.72
C PRO A 55 21.25 -16.18 -11.95
N THR A 56 20.47 -17.12 -12.49
CA THR A 56 20.85 -17.91 -13.65
C THR A 56 19.62 -18.38 -14.42
N LEU A 57 19.78 -18.50 -15.76
CA LEU A 57 18.75 -19.08 -16.63
C LEU A 57 18.98 -20.56 -16.91
N ARG A 58 20.13 -21.11 -16.48
CA ARG A 58 20.50 -22.52 -16.67
C ARG A 58 21.25 -22.99 -15.43
N TRP A 59 20.57 -23.63 -14.54
CA TRP A 59 21.18 -24.27 -13.37
C TRP A 59 21.06 -25.78 -13.50
N CYS A 60 22.17 -26.47 -13.26
CA CYS A 60 22.23 -27.92 -13.18
C CYS A 60 22.80 -28.34 -11.83
N PRO A 61 22.39 -29.50 -11.26
CA PRO A 61 23.00 -30.04 -10.07
C PRO A 61 24.52 -30.18 -10.20
N PRO A 62 25.32 -29.95 -9.14
CA PRO A 62 26.79 -30.04 -9.21
C PRO A 62 27.31 -31.41 -9.67
N MET A 63 26.52 -32.47 -9.45
CA MET A 63 26.85 -33.85 -9.91
C MET A 63 26.53 -34.09 -11.39
N GLU A 64 25.71 -33.24 -12.02
CA GLU A 64 25.29 -33.32 -13.44
C GLU A 64 25.45 -31.97 -14.13
N PRO A 65 26.70 -31.50 -14.34
CA PRO A 65 26.94 -30.14 -14.86
C PRO A 65 26.38 -29.90 -16.27
N ASN A 66 26.07 -30.98 -17.03
CA ASN A 66 25.48 -30.94 -18.37
C ASN A 66 24.09 -31.60 -18.39
N CYS A 67 23.25 -31.31 -17.42
CA CYS A 67 21.91 -31.89 -17.31
C CYS A 67 21.05 -31.59 -18.55
N GLU A 68 20.21 -32.53 -18.95
CA GLU A 68 19.32 -32.38 -20.11
C GLU A 68 18.25 -31.29 -19.90
N ASN A 69 17.80 -31.13 -18.64
CA ASN A 69 16.75 -30.19 -18.27
C ASN A 69 17.24 -29.19 -17.20
N PRO A 70 17.95 -28.12 -17.60
CA PRO A 70 18.39 -27.09 -16.65
C PRO A 70 17.21 -26.29 -16.11
N VAL A 71 17.23 -26.00 -14.80
CA VAL A 71 16.22 -25.15 -14.15
C VAL A 71 16.66 -23.69 -14.22
N ALA A 72 15.71 -22.78 -14.44
CA ALA A 72 15.97 -21.35 -14.45
C ALA A 72 15.61 -20.71 -13.09
N TYR A 73 16.57 -19.99 -12.49
CA TYR A 73 16.37 -19.15 -11.33
C TYR A 73 16.73 -17.71 -11.70
N PRO A 74 15.86 -16.96 -12.39
CA PRO A 74 16.19 -15.65 -12.96
C PRO A 74 16.58 -14.62 -11.91
N PHE A 75 16.06 -14.72 -10.69
CA PHE A 75 16.42 -13.87 -9.57
C PHE A 75 17.30 -14.59 -8.53
N GLY A 76 17.70 -15.83 -8.82
CA GLY A 76 18.45 -16.67 -7.89
C GLY A 76 17.58 -17.26 -6.79
N THR A 77 18.24 -17.90 -5.82
CA THR A 77 17.59 -18.48 -4.64
C THR A 77 18.19 -17.92 -3.36
N ASP A 78 17.44 -18.00 -2.27
CA ASP A 78 17.90 -17.55 -0.97
C ASP A 78 18.64 -18.67 -0.18
N ALA A 79 19.08 -18.34 1.04
CA ALA A 79 19.77 -19.30 1.91
C ALA A 79 18.85 -20.40 2.45
N GLN A 80 17.54 -20.26 2.35
CA GLN A 80 16.54 -21.25 2.78
C GLN A 80 16.06 -22.13 1.63
N GLY A 81 16.56 -21.89 0.41
CA GLY A 81 16.13 -22.62 -0.79
C GLY A 81 14.76 -22.20 -1.29
N ARG A 82 14.41 -20.89 -1.19
CA ARG A 82 13.23 -20.31 -1.83
C ARG A 82 13.60 -19.73 -3.17
N ASP A 83 12.77 -19.93 -4.18
CA ASP A 83 12.93 -19.24 -5.47
C ASP A 83 12.56 -17.76 -5.31
N LEU A 84 13.53 -16.87 -5.52
CA LEU A 84 13.33 -15.43 -5.36
C LEU A 84 12.43 -14.82 -6.44
N PHE A 85 12.27 -15.45 -7.58
CA PHE A 85 11.28 -15.01 -8.56
C PHE A 85 9.86 -15.28 -8.03
N ALA A 86 9.61 -16.46 -7.49
CA ALA A 86 8.34 -16.80 -6.87
C ALA A 86 8.05 -15.94 -5.63
N VAL A 87 9.05 -15.73 -4.76
CA VAL A 87 8.96 -14.81 -3.61
C VAL A 87 8.63 -13.38 -4.06
N ALA A 88 9.22 -12.91 -5.17
CA ALA A 88 8.95 -11.59 -5.73
C ALA A 88 7.50 -11.45 -6.23
N VAL A 89 7.00 -12.46 -6.95
CA VAL A 89 5.62 -12.48 -7.47
C VAL A 89 4.60 -12.50 -6.33
N VAL A 90 4.68 -13.50 -5.46
CA VAL A 90 3.73 -13.67 -4.34
C VAL A 90 3.88 -12.54 -3.32
N GLY A 91 5.11 -12.14 -3.01
CA GLY A 91 5.41 -11.07 -2.06
C GLY A 91 4.91 -9.71 -2.51
N THR A 92 4.97 -9.40 -3.81
CA THR A 92 4.38 -8.18 -4.37
C THR A 92 2.87 -8.15 -4.14
N TRP A 93 2.19 -9.24 -4.49
CA TRP A 93 0.75 -9.37 -4.28
C TRP A 93 0.36 -9.21 -2.80
N LEU A 94 0.98 -9.99 -1.91
CA LEU A 94 0.66 -9.97 -0.48
C LEU A 94 0.94 -8.61 0.16
N THR A 95 2.05 -7.96 -0.20
CA THR A 95 2.40 -6.63 0.33
C THR A 95 1.42 -5.57 -0.14
N MET A 96 1.02 -5.58 -1.42
CA MET A 96 0.01 -4.67 -1.94
C MET A 96 -1.37 -4.96 -1.34
N TYR A 97 -1.73 -6.21 -1.14
CA TYR A 97 -2.98 -6.63 -0.50
C TYR A 97 -3.09 -6.09 0.93
N ILE A 98 -2.05 -6.26 1.77
CA ILE A 98 -2.01 -5.71 3.13
C ILE A 98 -2.22 -4.19 3.09
N GLY A 99 -1.46 -3.50 2.25
CA GLY A 99 -1.55 -2.04 2.13
C GLY A 99 -2.92 -1.56 1.68
N LEU A 100 -3.48 -2.23 0.67
CA LEU A 100 -4.79 -1.88 0.11
C LEU A 100 -5.92 -2.15 1.11
N LEU A 101 -5.94 -3.31 1.75
CA LEU A 101 -6.96 -3.66 2.74
C LEU A 101 -6.90 -2.69 3.94
N ALA A 102 -5.72 -2.48 4.52
CA ALA A 102 -5.54 -1.55 5.63
C ALA A 102 -5.85 -0.10 5.24
N GLY A 103 -5.44 0.33 4.04
CA GLY A 103 -5.71 1.66 3.50
C GLY A 103 -7.19 1.89 3.25
N ILE A 104 -7.92 0.93 2.65
CA ILE A 104 -9.37 1.03 2.41
C ILE A 104 -10.13 1.12 3.72
N VAL A 105 -9.86 0.23 4.67
CA VAL A 105 -10.53 0.26 5.99
C VAL A 105 -10.21 1.58 6.69
N GLY A 106 -8.94 2.01 6.67
CA GLY A 106 -8.50 3.27 7.26
C GLY A 106 -9.20 4.49 6.66
N ILE A 107 -9.30 4.57 5.32
CA ILE A 107 -9.96 5.71 4.67
C ILE A 107 -11.48 5.72 4.92
N ILE A 108 -12.13 4.57 4.96
CA ILE A 108 -13.56 4.49 5.26
C ILE A 108 -13.86 5.02 6.66
N ILE A 109 -13.13 4.53 7.67
CA ILE A 109 -13.30 4.98 9.07
C ILE A 109 -12.92 6.46 9.20
N GLY A 110 -11.77 6.86 8.63
CA GLY A 110 -11.28 8.23 8.70
C GLY A 110 -12.20 9.22 8.00
N THR A 111 -12.76 8.85 6.83
CA THR A 111 -13.73 9.68 6.12
C THR A 111 -15.02 9.83 6.93
N PHE A 112 -15.53 8.74 7.48
CA PHE A 112 -16.74 8.79 8.30
C PHE A 112 -16.57 9.69 9.52
N LEU A 113 -15.51 9.52 10.29
CA LEU A 113 -15.22 10.33 11.48
C LEU A 113 -14.91 11.78 11.12
N GLY A 114 -14.03 12.03 10.15
CA GLY A 114 -13.66 13.36 9.73
C GLY A 114 -14.81 14.14 9.14
N PHE A 115 -15.66 13.45 8.38
CA PHE A 115 -16.85 14.05 7.76
C PHE A 115 -17.90 14.43 8.80
N THR A 116 -18.31 13.46 9.64
CA THR A 116 -19.37 13.67 10.64
C THR A 116 -18.94 14.72 11.69
N SER A 117 -17.69 14.69 12.15
CA SER A 117 -17.18 15.67 13.09
C SER A 117 -17.24 17.09 12.55
N ALA A 118 -16.72 17.30 11.33
CA ALA A 118 -16.72 18.60 10.68
C ALA A 118 -18.11 19.11 10.35
N PHE A 119 -19.03 18.24 9.99
CA PHE A 119 -20.38 18.63 9.57
C PHE A 119 -21.28 18.99 10.76
N TYR A 120 -21.29 18.17 11.80
CA TYR A 120 -22.13 18.42 12.98
C TYR A 120 -21.49 19.43 13.94
N GLY A 121 -20.18 19.47 14.06
CA GLY A 121 -19.47 20.43 14.91
C GLY A 121 -19.67 20.21 16.42
N GLY A 122 -19.49 21.29 17.21
CA GLY A 122 -19.74 21.31 18.64
C GLY A 122 -18.86 20.35 19.45
N VAL A 123 -19.40 19.79 20.54
CA VAL A 123 -18.68 18.90 21.45
C VAL A 123 -18.23 17.62 20.76
N TYR A 124 -19.03 17.10 19.84
CA TYR A 124 -18.68 15.89 19.08
C TYR A 124 -17.42 16.11 18.25
N ASP A 125 -17.33 17.24 17.55
CA ASP A 125 -16.14 17.61 16.78
C ASP A 125 -14.90 17.78 17.69
N ALA A 126 -15.08 18.41 18.85
CA ALA A 126 -14.00 18.58 19.82
C ALA A 126 -13.45 17.22 20.30
N ILE A 127 -14.34 16.25 20.63
CA ILE A 127 -13.95 14.90 21.09
C ILE A 127 -13.21 14.15 19.98
N VAL A 128 -13.78 14.11 18.76
CA VAL A 128 -13.17 13.38 17.65
C VAL A 128 -11.80 14.00 17.29
N SER A 129 -11.70 15.33 17.24
CA SER A 129 -10.45 16.02 16.95
C SER A 129 -9.40 15.75 18.01
N TRP A 130 -9.78 15.83 19.29
CA TRP A 130 -8.89 15.51 20.42
C TRP A 130 -8.37 14.06 20.30
N MET A 131 -9.25 13.11 20.03
CA MET A 131 -8.87 11.71 19.88
C MET A 131 -7.88 11.51 18.71
N VAL A 132 -8.15 12.14 17.55
CA VAL A 132 -7.24 12.11 16.39
C VAL A 132 -5.89 12.73 16.73
N ASP A 133 -5.88 13.88 17.41
CA ASP A 133 -4.65 14.59 17.76
C ASP A 133 -3.78 13.79 18.73
N VAL A 134 -4.39 13.20 19.76
CA VAL A 134 -3.69 12.30 20.71
C VAL A 134 -3.12 11.09 19.96
N MET A 135 -3.91 10.45 19.11
CA MET A 135 -3.47 9.29 18.34
C MET A 135 -2.35 9.62 17.32
N LEU A 136 -2.30 10.85 16.78
CA LEU A 136 -1.24 11.30 15.89
C LEU A 136 0.05 11.69 16.62
N THR A 137 -0.03 12.07 17.90
CA THR A 137 1.14 12.39 18.71
C THR A 137 2.00 11.15 18.98
N ILE A 138 1.38 9.99 19.11
CA ILE A 138 2.09 8.73 19.33
C ILE A 138 2.59 8.19 17.98
N PRO A 139 3.90 7.89 17.84
CA PRO A 139 4.41 7.27 16.62
C PRO A 139 3.68 5.95 16.31
N GLY A 140 3.06 5.88 15.12
CA GLY A 140 2.20 4.76 14.77
C GLY A 140 2.88 3.39 14.82
N LEU A 141 4.15 3.33 14.42
CA LEU A 141 4.91 2.09 14.48
C LEU A 141 5.04 1.56 15.92
N LEU A 142 5.20 2.44 16.92
CA LEU A 142 5.27 2.02 18.33
C LEU A 142 3.96 1.38 18.80
N ILE A 143 2.82 1.98 18.42
CA ILE A 143 1.51 1.39 18.74
C ILE A 143 1.40 -0.01 18.13
N LEU A 144 1.78 -0.14 16.86
CA LEU A 144 1.73 -1.42 16.15
C LEU A 144 2.65 -2.47 16.75
N VAL A 145 3.88 -2.08 17.16
CA VAL A 145 4.83 -2.97 17.83
C VAL A 145 4.24 -3.49 19.14
N VAL A 146 3.65 -2.62 19.96
CA VAL A 146 2.98 -3.01 21.21
C VAL A 146 1.83 -3.99 20.93
N ILE A 147 0.95 -3.68 19.97
CA ILE A 147 -0.17 -4.57 19.62
C ILE A 147 0.36 -5.93 19.13
N ALA A 148 1.31 -5.93 18.19
CA ALA A 148 1.85 -7.15 17.62
C ALA A 148 2.57 -8.02 18.68
N SER A 149 3.35 -7.39 19.58
CA SER A 149 4.05 -8.10 20.64
C SER A 149 3.11 -8.72 21.71
N THR A 150 1.94 -8.08 21.96
CA THR A 150 0.95 -8.62 22.92
C THR A 150 0.20 -9.83 22.37
N LEU A 151 0.14 -9.99 21.04
CA LEU A 151 -0.44 -11.17 20.41
C LEU A 151 0.47 -12.41 20.53
N GLY A 152 1.75 -12.22 20.85
CA GLY A 152 2.72 -13.26 21.11
C GLY A 152 2.92 -14.21 19.91
N ASP A 153 3.15 -15.49 20.21
CA ASP A 153 3.37 -16.56 19.21
C ASP A 153 2.12 -16.94 18.39
N ARG A 154 1.00 -16.27 18.60
CA ARG A 154 -0.15 -16.43 17.70
C ARG A 154 0.28 -15.93 16.34
N ALA A 155 0.46 -16.85 15.40
CA ALA A 155 0.84 -16.51 14.03
C ALA A 155 -0.14 -15.44 13.48
N ILE A 156 0.37 -14.23 13.32
CA ILE A 156 -0.39 -13.15 12.67
C ILE A 156 -0.44 -13.53 11.19
N ASP A 157 -1.62 -13.83 10.69
CA ASP A 157 -1.85 -14.05 9.26
C ASP A 157 -1.88 -12.71 8.50
N ILE A 158 -1.94 -12.77 7.18
CA ILE A 158 -1.97 -11.60 6.29
C ILE A 158 -3.15 -10.67 6.61
N ASN A 159 -4.34 -11.24 6.87
CA ASN A 159 -5.54 -10.46 7.17
C ASN A 159 -5.44 -9.82 8.55
N GLY A 160 -4.97 -10.57 9.55
CA GLY A 160 -4.71 -10.06 10.89
C GLY A 160 -3.75 -8.88 10.88
N MET A 161 -2.65 -8.98 10.12
CA MET A 161 -1.71 -7.88 9.92
C MET A 161 -2.36 -6.64 9.30
N ALA A 162 -3.12 -6.83 8.23
CA ALA A 162 -3.84 -5.73 7.58
C ALA A 162 -4.84 -5.04 8.54
N LEU A 163 -5.58 -5.81 9.34
CA LEU A 163 -6.52 -5.27 10.31
C LEU A 163 -5.83 -4.52 11.46
N ILE A 164 -4.71 -5.04 11.98
CA ILE A 164 -3.90 -4.36 13.01
C ILE A 164 -3.44 -2.99 12.49
N ILE A 165 -2.95 -2.93 11.24
CA ILE A 165 -2.52 -1.69 10.63
C ILE A 165 -3.71 -0.75 10.39
N ALA A 166 -4.86 -1.28 10.00
CA ALA A 166 -6.08 -0.51 9.78
C ALA A 166 -6.54 0.24 11.05
N LEU A 167 -6.32 -0.35 12.25
CA LEU A 167 -6.65 0.28 13.53
C LEU A 167 -6.00 1.65 13.75
N ILE A 168 -4.90 1.95 13.05
CA ILE A 168 -4.22 3.24 13.18
C ILE A 168 -4.25 4.06 11.88
N SER A 169 -4.57 3.46 10.74
CA SER A 169 -4.50 4.12 9.41
C SER A 169 -5.55 5.22 9.23
N TRP A 170 -6.69 5.15 9.95
CA TRP A 170 -7.81 6.08 9.84
C TRP A 170 -7.52 7.51 10.32
N ARG A 171 -6.59 7.67 11.27
CA ARG A 171 -6.35 8.95 11.97
C ARG A 171 -5.87 10.07 11.03
N GLY A 172 -4.96 9.77 10.09
CA GLY A 172 -4.48 10.73 9.10
C GLY A 172 -5.59 11.16 8.13
N ALA A 173 -6.34 10.19 7.63
CA ALA A 173 -7.49 10.43 6.76
C ALA A 173 -8.56 11.28 7.48
N ALA A 174 -8.89 10.96 8.73
CA ALA A 174 -9.87 11.74 9.51
C ALA A 174 -9.48 13.21 9.62
N ARG A 175 -8.21 13.52 9.91
CA ARG A 175 -7.71 14.90 9.99
C ARG A 175 -7.82 15.64 8.66
N VAL A 176 -7.37 15.02 7.56
CA VAL A 176 -7.38 15.64 6.23
C VAL A 176 -8.81 15.88 5.76
N ILE A 177 -9.68 14.87 5.86
CA ILE A 177 -11.07 14.98 5.40
C ILE A 177 -11.83 15.99 6.25
N ARG A 178 -11.64 16.01 7.58
CA ARG A 178 -12.23 17.03 8.44
C ARG A 178 -11.88 18.45 7.97
N SER A 179 -10.60 18.73 7.69
CA SER A 179 -10.17 20.06 7.25
C SER A 179 -10.81 20.46 5.91
N GLN A 180 -10.95 19.52 4.97
CA GLN A 180 -11.61 19.75 3.69
C GLN A 180 -13.10 20.03 3.87
N VAL A 181 -13.81 19.23 4.67
CA VAL A 181 -15.24 19.42 4.93
C VAL A 181 -15.51 20.76 5.63
N LEU A 182 -14.68 21.16 6.59
CA LEU A 182 -14.77 22.48 7.24
C LEU A 182 -14.66 23.62 6.22
N SER A 183 -13.74 23.54 5.26
CA SER A 183 -13.60 24.53 4.21
C SER A 183 -14.78 24.52 3.22
N MET A 184 -15.34 23.33 2.93
CA MET A 184 -16.38 23.19 1.92
C MET A 184 -17.77 23.55 2.44
N ARG A 185 -18.08 23.30 3.71
CA ARG A 185 -19.39 23.61 4.30
C ARG A 185 -19.75 25.10 4.29
N GLU A 186 -18.73 25.98 4.21
CA GLU A 186 -18.90 27.44 4.16
C GLU A 186 -19.00 27.97 2.70
N ARG A 187 -18.99 27.09 1.70
CA ARG A 187 -19.08 27.48 0.28
C ARG A 187 -20.51 27.88 -0.08
N SER A 188 -20.62 28.83 -1.03
CA SER A 188 -21.91 29.38 -1.47
C SER A 188 -22.88 28.31 -1.98
N TYR A 189 -22.42 27.26 -2.66
CA TYR A 189 -23.30 26.19 -3.15
C TYR A 189 -23.93 25.37 -2.01
N VAL A 190 -23.23 25.17 -0.90
CA VAL A 190 -23.77 24.50 0.31
C VAL A 190 -24.80 25.40 0.99
N MET A 191 -24.50 26.71 1.07
CA MET A 191 -25.47 27.68 1.62
C MET A 191 -26.77 27.74 0.79
N MET A 192 -26.65 27.78 -0.53
CA MET A 192 -27.81 27.71 -1.41
C MET A 192 -28.60 26.43 -1.26
N ALA A 193 -27.94 25.28 -1.13
CA ALA A 193 -28.61 24.01 -0.89
C ALA A 193 -29.42 24.02 0.44
N ARG A 194 -28.87 24.64 1.50
CA ARG A 194 -29.57 24.82 2.78
C ARG A 194 -30.79 25.75 2.63
N LEU A 195 -30.62 26.85 1.94
CA LEU A 195 -31.73 27.81 1.70
C LEU A 195 -32.86 27.17 0.88
N ASN A 196 -32.56 26.26 -0.03
CA ASN A 196 -33.53 25.47 -0.78
C ASN A 196 -34.15 24.31 0.03
N GLY A 197 -33.92 24.24 1.35
CA GLY A 197 -34.52 23.24 2.23
C GLY A 197 -33.94 21.82 2.10
N MET A 198 -32.77 21.68 1.48
CA MET A 198 -32.12 20.37 1.39
C MET A 198 -31.71 19.87 2.78
N SER A 199 -32.04 18.60 3.07
CA SER A 199 -31.67 17.98 4.35
C SER A 199 -30.15 17.86 4.49
N SER A 200 -29.65 17.80 5.74
CA SER A 200 -28.22 17.62 6.03
C SER A 200 -27.61 16.43 5.31
N MET A 201 -28.29 15.29 5.29
CA MET A 201 -27.85 14.10 4.54
C MET A 201 -27.86 14.33 3.03
N GLY A 202 -28.85 15.08 2.52
CA GLY A 202 -28.88 15.47 1.09
C GLY A 202 -27.67 16.30 0.69
N ILE A 203 -27.28 17.28 1.52
CA ILE A 203 -26.08 18.11 1.31
C ILE A 203 -24.83 17.25 1.33
N ILE A 204 -24.73 16.33 2.30
CA ILE A 204 -23.57 15.42 2.41
C ILE A 204 -23.40 14.61 1.14
N PHE A 205 -24.43 13.87 0.73
CA PHE A 205 -24.28 12.89 -0.36
C PHE A 205 -24.31 13.51 -1.75
N ARG A 206 -25.02 14.64 -1.95
CA ARG A 206 -25.18 15.24 -3.27
C ARG A 206 -24.20 16.37 -3.56
N GLU A 207 -23.80 17.11 -2.52
CA GLU A 207 -22.96 18.29 -2.69
C GLU A 207 -21.51 18.08 -2.20
N LEU A 208 -21.33 17.50 -1.01
CA LEU A 208 -20.00 17.44 -0.41
C LEU A 208 -19.20 16.21 -0.89
N ILE A 209 -19.74 15.01 -0.80
CA ILE A 209 -19.02 13.78 -1.19
C ILE A 209 -18.53 13.80 -2.64
N PRO A 210 -19.35 14.18 -3.66
CA PRO A 210 -18.89 14.20 -5.04
C PRO A 210 -17.71 15.16 -5.27
N ASN A 211 -17.72 16.29 -4.57
CA ASN A 211 -16.66 17.30 -4.66
C ASN A 211 -15.40 16.90 -3.86
N LEU A 212 -15.53 15.97 -2.91
CA LEU A 212 -14.39 15.41 -2.13
C LEU A 212 -13.73 14.19 -2.80
N LEU A 213 -14.35 13.57 -3.81
CA LEU A 213 -13.83 12.37 -4.45
C LEU A 213 -12.35 12.45 -4.85
N PRO A 214 -11.82 13.54 -5.44
CA PRO A 214 -10.41 13.66 -5.76
C PRO A 214 -9.52 13.61 -4.49
N TYR A 215 -9.94 14.30 -3.43
CA TYR A 215 -9.23 14.28 -2.13
C TYR A 215 -9.29 12.92 -1.46
N LEU A 216 -10.42 12.21 -1.55
CA LEU A 216 -10.55 10.83 -1.05
C LEU A 216 -9.61 9.89 -1.78
N GLY A 217 -9.48 10.04 -3.11
CA GLY A 217 -8.53 9.26 -3.91
C GLY A 217 -7.08 9.47 -3.48
N ALA A 218 -6.65 10.73 -3.35
CA ALA A 218 -5.30 11.06 -2.88
C ALA A 218 -5.05 10.57 -1.43
N SER A 219 -6.05 10.73 -0.55
CA SER A 219 -5.97 10.23 0.83
C SER A 219 -5.90 8.71 0.90
N LEU A 220 -6.59 7.98 0.01
CA LEU A 220 -6.50 6.52 -0.09
C LEU A 220 -5.08 6.09 -0.47
N VAL A 221 -4.49 6.71 -1.50
CA VAL A 221 -3.11 6.39 -1.90
C VAL A 221 -2.13 6.64 -0.76
N SER A 222 -2.28 7.76 -0.03
CA SER A 222 -1.47 8.06 1.15
C SER A 222 -1.66 7.04 2.28
N ALA A 223 -2.90 6.60 2.53
CA ALA A 223 -3.20 5.57 3.54
C ALA A 223 -2.61 4.22 3.17
N VAL A 224 -2.72 3.81 1.89
CA VAL A 224 -2.10 2.59 1.36
C VAL A 224 -0.57 2.65 1.50
N THR A 225 0.04 3.77 1.11
CA THR A 225 1.49 3.98 1.26
C THR A 225 1.94 3.83 2.71
N GLY A 226 1.25 4.50 3.63
CA GLY A 226 1.54 4.41 5.07
C GLY A 226 1.34 2.99 5.63
N ALA A 227 0.33 2.26 5.16
CA ALA A 227 0.07 0.89 5.57
C ALA A 227 1.15 -0.08 5.07
N ILE A 228 1.64 0.07 3.84
CA ILE A 228 2.76 -0.73 3.31
C ILE A 228 4.03 -0.45 4.14
N PHE A 229 4.37 0.81 4.41
CA PHE A 229 5.50 1.16 5.28
C PHE A 229 5.38 0.54 6.67
N ALA A 230 4.20 0.61 7.27
CA ALA A 230 3.94 0.04 8.58
C ALA A 230 4.10 -1.50 8.58
N SER A 231 3.59 -2.17 7.54
CA SER A 231 3.72 -3.63 7.40
C SER A 231 5.17 -4.06 7.24
N MET A 232 5.94 -3.32 6.44
CA MET A 232 7.37 -3.58 6.25
C MET A 232 8.17 -3.32 7.53
N GLY A 233 7.85 -2.24 8.26
CA GLY A 233 8.49 -1.94 9.55
C GLY A 233 8.25 -3.03 10.58
N LEU A 234 7.00 -3.52 10.71
CA LEU A 234 6.68 -4.66 11.60
C LEU A 234 7.40 -5.94 11.17
N ALA A 235 7.36 -6.25 9.88
CA ALA A 235 8.04 -7.44 9.35
C ALA A 235 9.55 -7.36 9.58
N ALA A 236 10.19 -6.20 9.35
CA ALA A 236 11.63 -6.01 9.59
C ALA A 236 12.04 -6.20 11.06
N LEU A 237 11.11 -5.98 12.01
CA LEU A 237 11.29 -6.24 13.43
C LEU A 237 10.96 -7.70 13.83
N GLY A 238 10.59 -8.56 12.88
CA GLY A 238 10.19 -9.94 13.15
C GLY A 238 8.77 -10.09 13.71
N LEU A 239 7.96 -9.03 13.69
CA LEU A 239 6.59 -9.00 14.20
C LEU A 239 5.52 -9.17 13.10
N GLY A 240 5.96 -9.53 11.89
CA GLY A 240 5.09 -9.80 10.74
C GLY A 240 4.70 -11.27 10.61
N PRO A 241 3.94 -11.61 9.57
CA PRO A 241 3.57 -12.99 9.23
C PRO A 241 4.77 -13.73 8.64
N LEU A 242 5.75 -14.13 9.49
CA LEU A 242 7.05 -14.68 9.06
C LEU A 242 6.96 -15.96 8.22
N ARG A 243 5.82 -16.62 8.22
CA ARG A 243 5.55 -17.81 7.39
C ARG A 243 5.15 -17.44 5.96
N GLU A 244 4.74 -16.19 5.73
CA GLU A 244 4.26 -15.72 4.44
C GLU A 244 5.37 -14.99 3.67
N PRO A 245 5.54 -15.23 2.38
CA PRO A 245 6.62 -14.63 1.60
C PRO A 245 6.36 -13.19 1.19
N THR A 246 6.00 -12.30 2.14
CA THR A 246 5.85 -10.87 1.84
C THR A 246 7.20 -10.22 1.57
N LEU A 247 7.22 -9.08 0.86
CA LEU A 247 8.47 -8.34 0.61
C LEU A 247 9.15 -7.90 1.91
N GLY A 248 8.35 -7.51 2.92
CA GLY A 248 8.87 -7.12 4.24
C GLY A 248 9.52 -8.29 4.98
N VAL A 249 8.91 -9.47 4.95
CA VAL A 249 9.47 -10.69 5.54
C VAL A 249 10.72 -11.14 4.79
N THR A 250 10.77 -10.96 3.48
CA THR A 250 11.99 -11.26 2.72
C THR A 250 13.14 -10.35 3.15
N ILE A 251 12.89 -9.06 3.36
CA ILE A 251 13.90 -8.11 3.88
C ILE A 251 14.33 -8.51 5.31
N TYR A 252 13.40 -8.93 6.18
CA TYR A 252 13.74 -9.46 7.50
C TYR A 252 14.76 -10.61 7.40
N TRP A 253 14.53 -11.58 6.53
CA TRP A 253 15.44 -12.71 6.36
C TRP A 253 16.79 -12.31 5.76
N VAL A 254 16.83 -11.34 4.83
CA VAL A 254 18.07 -10.75 4.29
C VAL A 254 18.95 -10.20 5.42
N ILE A 255 18.35 -9.47 6.36
CA ILE A 255 19.05 -8.89 7.52
C ILE A 255 19.46 -9.97 8.51
N ASN A 256 18.51 -10.82 8.90
CA ASN A 256 18.71 -11.86 9.92
C ASN A 256 19.78 -12.88 9.52
N GLN A 257 19.84 -13.26 8.24
CA GLN A 257 20.81 -14.20 7.69
C GLN A 257 22.10 -13.52 7.20
N SER A 258 22.25 -12.22 7.44
CA SER A 258 23.42 -11.44 6.99
C SER A 258 23.75 -11.65 5.51
N ALA A 259 22.74 -11.63 4.63
CA ALA A 259 22.84 -12.01 3.23
C ALA A 259 23.93 -11.24 2.47
N PHE A 260 24.05 -9.92 2.70
CA PHE A 260 25.06 -9.08 2.04
C PHE A 260 26.48 -9.43 2.46
N VAL A 261 26.72 -9.77 3.75
CA VAL A 261 28.02 -10.22 4.25
C VAL A 261 28.43 -11.56 3.63
N ARG A 262 27.45 -12.42 3.36
CA ARG A 262 27.64 -13.73 2.69
C ARG A 262 27.78 -13.61 1.16
N GLY A 263 27.72 -12.39 0.60
CA GLY A 263 27.80 -12.17 -0.84
C GLY A 263 26.51 -12.44 -1.62
N LEU A 264 25.37 -12.70 -0.94
CA LEU A 264 24.07 -12.98 -1.56
C LEU A 264 23.32 -11.67 -1.88
N TRP A 265 23.96 -10.78 -2.64
CA TRP A 265 23.44 -9.44 -2.91
C TRP A 265 22.10 -9.45 -3.64
N TRP A 266 21.85 -10.43 -4.51
CA TRP A 266 20.60 -10.59 -5.26
C TRP A 266 19.40 -10.80 -4.34
N TRP A 267 19.59 -11.49 -3.21
CA TRP A 267 18.52 -11.74 -2.25
C TRP A 267 17.94 -10.43 -1.68
N GLY A 268 18.78 -9.45 -1.41
CA GLY A 268 18.33 -8.12 -0.98
C GLY A 268 17.88 -7.23 -2.13
N ALA A 269 18.56 -7.30 -3.28
CA ALA A 269 18.27 -6.44 -4.43
C ALA A 269 16.84 -6.63 -4.96
N VAL A 270 16.34 -7.87 -5.00
CA VAL A 270 15.00 -8.19 -5.51
C VAL A 270 13.89 -7.48 -4.73
N PRO A 271 13.70 -7.72 -3.42
CA PRO A 271 12.62 -7.07 -2.68
C PRO A 271 12.80 -5.56 -2.60
N ILE A 272 14.02 -5.04 -2.45
CA ILE A 272 14.29 -3.61 -2.39
C ILE A 272 13.86 -2.90 -3.69
N THR A 273 14.19 -3.47 -4.85
CA THR A 273 13.82 -2.89 -6.14
C THR A 273 12.30 -2.85 -6.32
N ILE A 274 11.60 -3.94 -5.99
CA ILE A 274 10.14 -3.99 -6.13
C ILE A 274 9.47 -3.00 -5.17
N VAL A 275 9.93 -2.93 -3.94
CA VAL A 275 9.44 -1.96 -2.94
C VAL A 275 9.67 -0.52 -3.42
N ALA A 276 10.84 -0.20 -3.96
CA ALA A 276 11.11 1.11 -4.53
C ALA A 276 10.15 1.44 -5.68
N LEU A 277 9.88 0.48 -6.58
CA LEU A 277 8.90 0.64 -7.65
C LEU A 277 7.48 0.88 -7.12
N ILE A 278 7.05 0.14 -6.10
CA ILE A 278 5.74 0.34 -5.46
C ILE A 278 5.64 1.76 -4.88
N PHE A 279 6.66 2.25 -4.19
CA PHE A 279 6.63 3.60 -3.62
C PHE A 279 6.69 4.70 -4.67
N ILE A 280 7.50 4.55 -5.71
CA ILE A 280 7.54 5.48 -6.84
C ILE A 280 6.16 5.53 -7.51
N MET A 281 5.55 4.38 -7.76
CA MET A 281 4.21 4.25 -8.32
C MET A 281 3.17 5.01 -7.48
N LEU A 282 3.10 4.71 -6.17
CA LEU A 282 2.13 5.34 -5.27
C LEU A 282 2.35 6.85 -5.17
N PHE A 283 3.61 7.29 -5.09
CA PHE A 283 3.97 8.70 -5.06
C PHE A 283 3.53 9.44 -6.34
N MET A 284 3.80 8.86 -7.51
CA MET A 284 3.39 9.43 -8.79
C MET A 284 1.87 9.50 -8.94
N ILE A 285 1.14 8.47 -8.48
CA ILE A 285 -0.33 8.46 -8.48
C ILE A 285 -0.86 9.52 -7.51
N SER A 286 -0.28 9.65 -6.30
CA SER A 286 -0.69 10.65 -5.31
C SER A 286 -0.57 12.06 -5.87
N ILE A 287 0.59 12.44 -6.45
CA ILE A 287 0.79 13.76 -7.06
C ILE A 287 -0.24 14.00 -8.17
N GLY A 288 -0.46 13.00 -9.03
CA GLY A 288 -1.42 13.16 -10.13
C GLY A 288 -2.86 13.33 -9.67
N LEU A 289 -3.25 12.71 -8.54
CA LEU A 289 -4.57 12.90 -7.93
C LEU A 289 -4.68 14.24 -7.19
N ASP A 290 -3.61 14.71 -6.54
CA ASP A 290 -3.57 16.01 -5.89
C ASP A 290 -3.74 17.17 -6.88
N GLU A 291 -3.18 17.06 -8.09
CA GLU A 291 -3.41 18.02 -9.17
C GLU A 291 -4.88 18.05 -9.66
N LEU A 292 -5.58 16.91 -9.56
CA LEU A 292 -7.04 16.87 -9.79
C LEU A 292 -7.83 17.57 -8.70
N ALA A 293 -7.42 17.33 -7.44
CA ALA A 293 -8.09 17.88 -6.28
C ALA A 293 -7.91 19.40 -6.17
N ASN A 294 -6.76 19.93 -6.59
CA ASN A 294 -6.44 21.36 -6.48
C ASN A 294 -6.07 21.98 -7.84
N PRO A 295 -7.04 22.54 -8.59
CA PRO A 295 -6.79 23.16 -9.90
C PRO A 295 -5.78 24.32 -9.89
N ARG A 296 -5.53 24.94 -8.73
CA ARG A 296 -4.58 26.07 -8.59
C ARG A 296 -3.10 25.62 -8.69
N VAL A 297 -2.82 24.36 -8.44
CA VAL A 297 -1.46 23.77 -8.60
C VAL A 297 -1.19 23.40 -10.05
N ARG A 298 -2.21 23.49 -10.91
CA ARG A 298 -2.11 23.19 -12.34
C ARG A 298 -1.13 24.16 -12.98
N LYS A 299 0.11 23.71 -13.24
CA LYS A 299 1.06 24.49 -14.03
C LYS A 299 0.39 24.85 -15.36
N VAL A 300 0.21 26.15 -15.58
CA VAL A 300 -0.14 26.68 -16.90
C VAL A 300 1.02 26.30 -17.82
N ARG A 301 0.80 25.30 -18.66
CA ARG A 301 1.65 24.97 -19.81
C ARG A 301 0.88 25.23 -21.07
#